data_7ee3490fd0895732d5d0cbf6594c377b
#
_entry.id   7ee3490fd0895732d5d0cbf6594c377b
#
_cell.length_a   1.000
_cell.length_b   1.000
_cell.length_c   1.000
_cell.angle_alpha   90.00
_cell.angle_beta   90.00
_cell.angle_gamma   90.00
#
_symmetry.space_group_name_H-M   'P 1'
#
loop_
_entity.id
_entity.type
_entity.pdbx_description
1 polymer ?
#
loop_
_entity_poly.entity_id
_entity_poly.type
_entity_poly.pdbx_seq_one_letter_code
_entity_poly.pdbx_strand_id
1 'polypeptide(L)'
;MRIPPNETFIEIAQFLAILFGVHLLNLITGMWLTRFGTLPRTFVGLRGIIFSPLLHRDFSHLFSNVAPLGGLLCIMAFSNRHELWPNTAAIWLISGAAVWVFGRPGSIQVGASGLIYGLAAFLIAVGWLHQDAKSALAALLVIFLYGGIVWGLLPSRPGVSWEGHLCGAFAGILVANLPHQGSSLLR
;
A
#
# COMPACT_ATOMS: atom_id res chain seq x y z
N MET A 1 2.82 -3.79 -25.42
CA MET A 1 3.02 -3.29 -24.06
C MET A 1 4.23 -2.39 -24.06
N ARG A 2 4.12 -1.09 -23.76
CA ARG A 2 5.33 -0.23 -23.69
C ARG A 2 5.97 -0.47 -22.34
N ILE A 3 7.27 -0.75 -22.33
CA ILE A 3 8.07 -0.88 -21.11
C ILE A 3 8.09 0.50 -20.42
N PRO A 4 7.83 0.59 -19.10
CA PRO A 4 7.99 1.84 -18.37
C PRO A 4 9.42 2.38 -18.56
N PRO A 5 9.63 3.72 -18.62
CA PRO A 5 10.97 4.26 -18.68
C PRO A 5 11.78 3.90 -17.45
N ASN A 6 13.09 3.84 -17.57
CA ASN A 6 14.01 3.56 -16.47
C ASN A 6 13.79 4.47 -15.26
N GLU A 7 13.39 5.72 -15.49
CA GLU A 7 13.04 6.70 -14.46
C GLU A 7 11.98 6.18 -13.48
N THR A 8 10.93 5.52 -13.98
CA THR A 8 9.87 4.96 -13.12
C THR A 8 10.41 3.88 -12.18
N PHE A 9 11.32 3.03 -12.66
CA PHE A 9 11.95 2.01 -11.79
C PHE A 9 12.91 2.65 -10.78
N ILE A 10 13.60 3.73 -11.16
CA ILE A 10 14.45 4.51 -10.26
C ILE A 10 13.58 5.14 -9.15
N GLU A 11 12.44 5.73 -9.48
CA GLU A 11 11.50 6.30 -8.51
C GLU A 11 10.98 5.23 -7.53
N ILE A 12 10.60 4.04 -8.02
CA ILE A 12 10.19 2.92 -7.17
C ILE A 12 11.34 2.52 -6.24
N ALA A 13 12.56 2.36 -6.78
CA ALA A 13 13.73 2.00 -5.97
C ALA A 13 14.04 3.06 -4.91
N GLN A 14 13.95 4.35 -5.24
CA GLN A 14 14.11 5.46 -4.30
C GLN A 14 13.05 5.41 -3.19
N PHE A 15 11.79 5.16 -3.54
CA PHE A 15 10.73 5.02 -2.55
C PHE A 15 11.00 3.85 -1.59
N LEU A 16 11.41 2.69 -2.10
CA LEU A 16 11.79 1.56 -1.26
C LEU A 16 13.03 1.86 -0.41
N ALA A 17 14.03 2.56 -0.96
CA ALA A 17 15.21 2.98 -0.22
C ALA A 17 14.87 3.93 0.94
N ILE A 18 13.86 4.79 0.79
CA ILE A 18 13.36 5.64 1.89
C ILE A 18 12.87 4.78 3.05
N LEU A 19 12.17 3.66 2.81
CA LEU A 19 11.71 2.76 3.86
C LEU A 19 12.88 2.18 4.66
N PHE A 20 13.96 1.77 3.96
CA PHE A 20 15.19 1.32 4.62
C PHE A 20 15.87 2.45 5.41
N GLY A 21 16.00 3.64 4.82
CA GLY A 21 16.59 4.80 5.48
C GLY A 21 15.85 5.20 6.75
N VAL A 22 14.51 5.25 6.68
CA VAL A 22 13.66 5.53 7.85
C VAL A 22 13.81 4.44 8.91
N HIS A 23 13.89 3.17 8.51
CA HIS A 23 14.07 2.07 9.47
C HIS A 23 15.44 2.13 10.16
N LEU A 24 16.52 2.39 9.42
CA LEU A 24 17.86 2.59 9.98
C LEU A 24 17.88 3.77 10.96
N LEU A 25 17.26 4.90 10.60
CA LEU A 25 17.12 6.04 11.50
C LEU A 25 16.33 5.68 12.76
N ASN A 26 15.26 4.89 12.61
CA ASN A 26 14.46 4.42 13.73
C ASN A 26 15.26 3.51 14.68
N LEU A 27 16.15 2.64 14.14
CA LEU A 27 17.05 1.83 14.95
C LEU A 27 18.06 2.70 15.73
N ILE A 28 18.67 3.68 15.08
CA ILE A 28 19.63 4.60 15.74
C ILE A 28 18.94 5.39 16.86
N THR A 29 17.66 5.73 16.70
CA THR A 29 16.87 6.43 17.73
C THR A 29 16.23 5.50 18.76
N GLY A 30 16.65 4.22 18.84
CA GLY A 30 16.09 3.25 19.78
C GLY A 30 14.60 2.96 19.53
N MET A 31 14.19 2.90 18.29
CA MET A 31 12.81 2.66 17.85
C MET A 31 11.83 3.79 18.24
N TRP A 32 12.36 4.99 18.53
CA TRP A 32 11.56 6.14 18.95
C TRP A 32 10.54 6.60 17.89
N LEU A 33 10.87 6.47 16.59
CA LEU A 33 9.99 6.89 15.52
C LEU A 33 8.71 6.06 15.43
N THR A 34 8.66 4.83 15.93
CA THR A 34 7.45 4.00 15.92
C THR A 34 6.26 4.67 16.61
N ARG A 35 6.51 5.61 17.51
CA ARG A 35 5.47 6.43 18.17
C ARG A 35 4.66 7.31 17.20
N PHE A 36 5.18 7.55 15.98
CA PHE A 36 4.50 8.30 14.92
C PHE A 36 3.54 7.42 14.10
N GLY A 37 3.41 6.13 14.44
CA GLY A 37 2.41 5.26 13.85
C GLY A 37 0.97 5.72 14.11
N THR A 38 0.02 5.13 13.40
CA THR A 38 -1.40 5.42 13.58
C THR A 38 -1.88 4.89 14.92
N LEU A 39 -2.39 5.77 15.78
CA LEU A 39 -3.10 5.42 17.01
C LEU A 39 -4.58 5.74 16.80
N PRO A 40 -5.44 4.71 16.58
CA PRO A 40 -6.82 4.92 16.19
C PRO A 40 -7.61 5.81 17.15
N ARG A 41 -8.40 6.71 16.58
CA ARG A 41 -9.31 7.63 17.28
C ARG A 41 -8.64 8.57 18.28
N THR A 42 -7.36 8.93 18.05
CA THR A 42 -6.66 9.94 18.85
C THR A 42 -6.09 11.04 17.95
N PHE A 43 -6.05 12.29 18.43
CA PHE A 43 -5.44 13.39 17.69
C PHE A 43 -3.97 13.12 17.35
N VAL A 44 -3.22 12.55 18.30
CA VAL A 44 -1.82 12.18 18.12
C VAL A 44 -1.65 11.14 17.01
N GLY A 45 -2.63 10.24 16.85
CA GLY A 45 -2.61 9.18 15.84
C GLY A 45 -2.87 9.66 14.42
N LEU A 46 -3.42 10.88 14.20
CA LEU A 46 -3.64 11.44 12.86
C LEU A 46 -2.35 11.55 12.04
N ARG A 47 -1.23 11.87 12.67
CA ARG A 47 0.09 11.89 12.01
C ARG A 47 0.47 10.54 11.42
N GLY A 48 -0.02 9.45 12.02
CA GLY A 48 0.24 8.10 11.54
C GLY A 48 -0.39 7.79 10.19
N ILE A 49 -1.41 8.54 9.75
CA ILE A 49 -1.97 8.42 8.40
C ILE A 49 -0.85 8.60 7.35
N ILE A 50 0.08 9.52 7.62
CA ILE A 50 1.21 9.80 6.74
C ILE A 50 2.41 8.91 7.08
N PHE A 51 2.76 8.75 8.36
CA PHE A 51 4.03 8.17 8.74
C PHE A 51 4.00 6.65 8.93
N SER A 52 2.84 6.02 9.23
CA SER A 52 2.75 4.58 9.50
C SER A 52 3.36 3.70 8.41
N PRO A 53 3.13 3.91 7.11
CA PRO A 53 3.67 3.04 6.08
C PRO A 53 5.20 3.12 5.94
N LEU A 54 5.83 4.17 6.46
CA LEU A 54 7.28 4.32 6.47
C LEU A 54 7.94 3.61 7.66
N LEU A 55 7.18 3.27 8.70
CA LEU A 55 7.68 2.76 9.98
C LEU A 55 7.56 1.24 10.06
N HIS A 56 8.58 0.57 10.54
CA HIS A 56 8.59 -0.87 10.71
C HIS A 56 9.17 -1.25 12.07
N ARG A 57 8.66 -2.35 12.67
CA ARG A 57 9.07 -2.80 14.02
C ARG A 57 10.46 -3.43 14.04
N ASP A 58 10.79 -4.13 12.96
CA ASP A 58 12.03 -4.86 12.81
C ASP A 58 12.34 -5.11 11.33
N PHE A 59 13.51 -5.66 11.02
CA PHE A 59 13.92 -5.98 9.65
C PHE A 59 13.04 -7.03 9.00
N SER A 60 12.55 -8.04 9.73
CA SER A 60 11.66 -9.07 9.19
C SER A 60 10.37 -8.42 8.68
N HIS A 61 9.80 -7.50 9.48
CA HIS A 61 8.62 -6.72 9.10
C HIS A 61 8.91 -5.80 7.91
N LEU A 62 10.07 -5.14 7.86
CA LEU A 62 10.47 -4.31 6.73
C LEU A 62 10.56 -5.14 5.44
N PHE A 63 11.29 -6.25 5.45
CA PHE A 63 11.48 -7.08 4.25
C PHE A 63 10.17 -7.72 3.78
N SER A 64 9.32 -8.17 4.70
CA SER A 64 7.99 -8.71 4.37
C SER A 64 7.07 -7.68 3.71
N ASN A 65 7.37 -6.39 3.84
CA ASN A 65 6.65 -5.30 3.19
C ASN A 65 7.34 -4.84 1.90
N VAL A 66 8.65 -4.61 1.92
CA VAL A 66 9.38 -4.02 0.78
C VAL A 66 9.30 -4.90 -0.47
N ALA A 67 9.45 -6.21 -0.34
CA ALA A 67 9.42 -7.12 -1.47
C ALA A 67 8.05 -7.12 -2.18
N PRO A 68 6.89 -7.37 -1.50
CA PRO A 68 5.61 -7.31 -2.17
C PRO A 68 5.22 -5.90 -2.62
N LEU A 69 5.57 -4.86 -1.87
CA LEU A 69 5.32 -3.47 -2.27
C LEU A 69 6.02 -3.13 -3.59
N GLY A 70 7.30 -3.45 -3.70
CA GLY A 70 8.07 -3.22 -4.93
C GLY A 70 7.49 -3.97 -6.13
N GLY A 71 7.13 -5.24 -5.95
CA GLY A 71 6.49 -6.03 -7.00
C GLY A 71 5.16 -5.45 -7.47
N LEU A 72 4.28 -5.04 -6.54
CA LEU A 72 2.98 -4.43 -6.89
C LEU A 72 3.14 -3.08 -7.58
N LEU A 73 4.08 -2.24 -7.13
CA LEU A 73 4.40 -0.96 -7.80
C LEU A 73 4.93 -1.20 -9.22
N CYS A 74 5.77 -2.20 -9.44
CA CYS A 74 6.22 -2.57 -10.77
C CYS A 74 5.07 -3.05 -11.65
N ILE A 75 4.19 -3.95 -11.17
CA ILE A 75 3.01 -4.40 -11.91
C ILE A 75 2.13 -3.22 -12.29
N MET A 76 1.89 -2.30 -11.36
CA MET A 76 1.10 -1.09 -11.60
C MET A 76 1.77 -0.17 -12.63
N ALA A 77 3.09 0.00 -12.59
CA ALA A 77 3.84 0.79 -13.57
C ALA A 77 3.71 0.23 -14.98
N PHE A 78 3.68 -1.10 -15.15
CA PHE A 78 3.46 -1.76 -16.44
C PHE A 78 2.01 -1.62 -16.94
N SER A 79 1.03 -1.59 -16.04
CA SER A 79 -0.38 -1.46 -16.44
C SER A 79 -0.77 0.00 -16.71
N ASN A 80 -0.47 0.93 -15.79
CA ASN A 80 -0.77 2.37 -15.95
C ASN A 80 0.19 3.27 -15.16
N ARG A 81 1.35 3.57 -15.74
CA ARG A 81 2.39 4.35 -15.08
C ARG A 81 1.99 5.79 -14.73
N HIS A 82 1.12 6.43 -15.53
CA HIS A 82 0.74 7.84 -15.30
C HIS A 82 -0.07 8.01 -14.02
N GLU A 83 -0.74 6.96 -13.58
CA GLU A 83 -1.53 6.94 -12.36
C GLU A 83 -0.82 6.25 -11.18
N LEU A 84 0.42 5.78 -11.38
CA LEU A 84 1.18 5.05 -10.36
C LEU A 84 1.21 5.79 -9.02
N TRP A 85 1.78 6.98 -8.99
CA TRP A 85 1.95 7.75 -7.76
C TRP A 85 0.66 8.39 -7.25
N PRO A 86 -0.21 8.97 -8.09
CA PRO A 86 -1.51 9.47 -7.64
C PRO A 86 -2.36 8.41 -6.95
N ASN A 87 -2.49 7.22 -7.56
CA ASN A 87 -3.26 6.13 -6.96
C ASN A 87 -2.59 5.55 -5.72
N THR A 88 -1.25 5.42 -5.73
CA THR A 88 -0.50 4.98 -4.54
C THR A 88 -0.73 5.94 -3.38
N ALA A 89 -0.65 7.26 -3.61
CA ALA A 89 -0.89 8.28 -2.59
C ALA A 89 -2.34 8.27 -2.09
N ALA A 90 -3.32 8.13 -2.99
CA ALA A 90 -4.72 8.04 -2.62
C ALA A 90 -5.00 6.80 -1.75
N ILE A 91 -4.49 5.63 -2.14
CA ILE A 91 -4.62 4.39 -1.37
C ILE A 91 -3.95 4.55 0.01
N TRP A 92 -2.75 5.12 0.06
CA TRP A 92 -2.02 5.40 1.31
C TRP A 92 -2.87 6.23 2.28
N LEU A 93 -3.35 7.39 1.82
CA LEU A 93 -4.09 8.33 2.67
C LEU A 93 -5.44 7.76 3.10
N ILE A 94 -6.19 7.15 2.19
CA ILE A 94 -7.51 6.56 2.48
C ILE A 94 -7.35 5.37 3.43
N SER A 95 -6.38 4.48 3.18
CA SER A 95 -6.09 3.36 4.06
C SER A 95 -5.71 3.83 5.46
N GLY A 96 -4.80 4.81 5.57
CA GLY A 96 -4.39 5.39 6.85
C GLY A 96 -5.54 6.04 7.61
N ALA A 97 -6.40 6.79 6.91
CA ALA A 97 -7.61 7.39 7.49
C ALA A 97 -8.60 6.31 7.96
N ALA A 98 -8.82 5.27 7.15
CA ALA A 98 -9.69 4.15 7.51
C ALA A 98 -9.16 3.41 8.75
N VAL A 99 -7.84 3.17 8.83
CA VAL A 99 -7.20 2.59 10.03
C VAL A 99 -7.37 3.51 11.24
N TRP A 100 -7.26 4.82 11.07
CA TRP A 100 -7.48 5.75 12.18
C TRP A 100 -8.92 5.69 12.71
N VAL A 101 -9.92 5.52 11.83
CA VAL A 101 -11.33 5.41 12.21
C VAL A 101 -11.66 4.03 12.79
N PHE A 102 -11.29 2.95 12.09
CA PHE A 102 -11.77 1.59 12.33
C PHE A 102 -10.76 0.67 13.03
N GLY A 103 -9.50 1.07 13.12
CA GLY A 103 -8.45 0.26 13.74
C GLY A 103 -8.66 0.00 15.23
N ARG A 104 -7.94 -0.96 15.76
CA ARG A 104 -8.02 -1.36 17.19
C ARG A 104 -7.54 -0.23 18.09
N PRO A 105 -8.35 0.21 19.09
CA PRO A 105 -7.93 1.25 20.03
C PRO A 105 -6.73 0.79 20.85
N GLY A 106 -5.90 1.75 21.27
CA GLY A 106 -4.78 1.50 22.17
C GLY A 106 -3.58 0.79 21.55
N SER A 107 -3.61 0.45 20.25
CA SER A 107 -2.47 -0.13 19.55
C SER A 107 -1.93 0.80 18.48
N ILE A 108 -0.61 1.01 18.48
CA ILE A 108 0.06 1.80 17.44
C ILE A 108 0.25 0.91 16.22
N GLN A 109 -0.31 1.34 15.09
CA GLN A 109 -0.19 0.67 13.80
C GLN A 109 0.99 1.23 13.03
N VAL A 110 1.88 0.35 12.53
CA VAL A 110 3.03 0.68 11.67
C VAL A 110 3.19 -0.38 10.59
N GLY A 111 3.79 -0.01 9.47
CA GLY A 111 4.08 -0.88 8.33
C GLY A 111 3.32 -0.48 7.08
N ALA A 112 3.91 -0.81 5.93
CA ALA A 112 3.34 -0.54 4.60
C ALA A 112 2.27 -1.58 4.19
N SER A 113 1.92 -2.54 5.06
CA SER A 113 1.03 -3.64 4.68
C SER A 113 -0.36 -3.17 4.24
N GLY A 114 -0.94 -2.15 4.88
CA GLY A 114 -2.20 -1.54 4.42
C GLY A 114 -2.11 -1.06 2.97
N LEU A 115 -1.00 -0.42 2.59
CA LEU A 115 -0.75 0.01 1.22
C LEU A 115 -0.59 -1.20 0.27
N ILE A 116 0.08 -2.27 0.68
CA ILE A 116 0.23 -3.51 -0.10
C ILE A 116 -1.12 -4.12 -0.40
N TYR A 117 -1.97 -4.30 0.62
CA TYR A 117 -3.33 -4.81 0.43
C TYR A 117 -4.18 -3.89 -0.44
N GLY A 118 -3.98 -2.58 -0.31
CA GLY A 118 -4.65 -1.58 -1.14
C GLY A 118 -4.24 -1.67 -2.60
N LEU A 119 -2.94 -1.73 -2.90
CA LEU A 119 -2.44 -1.86 -4.27
C LEU A 119 -2.87 -3.19 -4.91
N ALA A 120 -2.82 -4.30 -4.17
CA ALA A 120 -3.28 -5.59 -4.66
C ALA A 120 -4.78 -5.56 -5.01
N ALA A 121 -5.61 -5.06 -4.09
CA ALA A 121 -7.05 -4.94 -4.31
C ALA A 121 -7.38 -3.97 -5.45
N PHE A 122 -6.66 -2.85 -5.56
CA PHE A 122 -6.77 -1.89 -6.66
C PHE A 122 -6.51 -2.56 -8.02
N LEU A 123 -5.38 -3.25 -8.17
CA LEU A 123 -5.01 -3.90 -9.44
C LEU A 123 -6.01 -4.98 -9.85
N ILE A 124 -6.52 -5.76 -8.89
CA ILE A 124 -7.56 -6.77 -9.15
C ILE A 124 -8.86 -6.09 -9.57
N ALA A 125 -9.29 -5.04 -8.87
CA ALA A 125 -10.51 -4.31 -9.18
C ALA A 125 -10.44 -3.62 -10.56
N VAL A 126 -9.31 -2.98 -10.89
CA VAL A 126 -9.09 -2.37 -12.21
C VAL A 126 -9.14 -3.41 -13.34
N GLY A 127 -8.56 -4.60 -13.12
CA GLY A 127 -8.64 -5.70 -14.10
C GLY A 127 -10.06 -6.17 -14.37
N TRP A 128 -10.93 -6.11 -13.36
CA TRP A 128 -12.35 -6.42 -13.50
C TRP A 128 -13.14 -5.29 -14.18
N LEU A 129 -12.86 -4.04 -13.81
CA LEU A 129 -13.63 -2.87 -14.24
C LEU A 129 -13.31 -2.43 -15.68
N HIS A 130 -12.03 -2.42 -16.04
CA HIS A 130 -11.58 -1.83 -17.31
C HIS A 130 -11.68 -2.77 -18.51
N GLN A 131 -11.75 -4.10 -18.28
CA GLN A 131 -11.93 -5.13 -19.31
C GLN A 131 -10.90 -5.07 -20.46
N ASP A 132 -9.73 -4.47 -20.24
CA ASP A 132 -8.62 -4.48 -21.19
C ASP A 132 -7.58 -5.54 -20.84
N ALA A 133 -6.85 -6.04 -21.84
CA ALA A 133 -5.91 -7.14 -21.68
C ALA A 133 -4.77 -6.86 -20.69
N LYS A 134 -4.32 -5.60 -20.58
CA LYS A 134 -3.22 -5.23 -19.67
C LYS A 134 -3.68 -5.28 -18.21
N SER A 135 -4.84 -4.68 -17.93
CA SER A 135 -5.44 -4.66 -16.60
C SER A 135 -5.81 -6.08 -16.16
N ALA A 136 -6.36 -6.90 -17.06
CA ALA A 136 -6.66 -8.30 -16.79
C ALA A 136 -5.40 -9.11 -16.49
N LEU A 137 -4.32 -8.92 -17.26
CA LEU A 137 -3.05 -9.59 -17.02
C LEU A 137 -2.42 -9.17 -15.69
N ALA A 138 -2.46 -7.87 -15.36
CA ALA A 138 -1.99 -7.37 -14.07
C ALA A 138 -2.76 -7.99 -12.90
N ALA A 139 -4.09 -8.06 -12.98
CA ALA A 139 -4.93 -8.70 -11.97
C ALA A 139 -4.60 -10.19 -11.80
N LEU A 140 -4.48 -10.93 -12.90
CA LEU A 140 -4.10 -12.35 -12.85
C LEU A 140 -2.72 -12.56 -12.23
N LEU A 141 -1.75 -11.71 -12.56
CA LEU A 141 -0.41 -11.76 -11.99
C LEU A 141 -0.44 -11.48 -10.48
N VAL A 142 -1.22 -10.50 -10.04
CA VAL A 142 -1.40 -10.21 -8.62
C VAL A 142 -2.06 -11.38 -7.89
N ILE A 143 -3.11 -11.97 -8.44
CA ILE A 143 -3.77 -13.16 -7.85
C ILE A 143 -2.78 -14.32 -7.75
N PHE A 144 -2.00 -14.57 -8.78
CA PHE A 144 -1.03 -15.67 -8.81
C PHE A 144 0.12 -15.46 -7.80
N LEU A 145 0.74 -14.28 -7.79
CA LEU A 145 1.91 -14.00 -6.95
C LEU A 145 1.55 -13.66 -5.50
N TYR A 146 0.40 -13.01 -5.29
CA TYR A 146 0.02 -12.44 -4.00
C TYR A 146 -1.31 -12.96 -3.45
N GLY A 147 -1.97 -13.92 -4.12
CA GLY A 147 -3.26 -14.47 -3.64
C GLY A 147 -3.21 -15.01 -2.20
N GLY A 148 -2.05 -15.47 -1.76
CA GLY A 148 -1.84 -15.91 -0.38
C GLY A 148 -1.99 -14.83 0.69
N ILE A 149 -1.91 -13.53 0.33
CA ILE A 149 -2.11 -12.44 1.30
C ILE A 149 -3.55 -12.38 1.82
N VAL A 150 -4.52 -13.00 1.14
CA VAL A 150 -5.92 -13.05 1.58
C VAL A 150 -6.07 -13.59 3.01
N TRP A 151 -5.20 -14.51 3.42
CA TRP A 151 -5.18 -15.03 4.78
C TRP A 151 -4.83 -14.01 5.84
N GLY A 152 -4.15 -12.93 5.47
CA GLY A 152 -3.85 -11.81 6.36
C GLY A 152 -5.06 -10.88 6.63
N LEU A 153 -6.17 -11.05 5.90
CA LEU A 153 -7.44 -10.37 6.18
C LEU A 153 -8.19 -10.99 7.36
N LEU A 154 -7.77 -12.18 7.80
CA LEU A 154 -8.40 -12.89 8.91
C LEU A 154 -7.67 -12.60 10.23
N PRO A 155 -8.40 -12.56 11.36
CA PRO A 155 -7.82 -12.32 12.69
C PRO A 155 -7.08 -13.56 13.23
N SER A 156 -6.12 -14.08 12.46
CA SER A 156 -5.53 -15.40 12.69
C SER A 156 -4.17 -15.36 13.41
N ARG A 157 -3.50 -14.20 13.51
CA ARG A 157 -2.14 -14.10 14.08
C ARG A 157 -2.03 -12.95 15.07
N PRO A 158 -1.55 -13.21 16.31
CA PRO A 158 -1.19 -12.15 17.24
C PRO A 158 -0.16 -11.20 16.64
N GLY A 159 -0.33 -9.89 16.84
CA GLY A 159 0.61 -8.89 16.35
C GLY A 159 0.44 -8.44 14.90
N VAL A 160 -0.43 -9.10 14.12
CA VAL A 160 -0.81 -8.66 12.76
C VAL A 160 -2.06 -7.81 12.83
N SER A 161 -2.03 -6.65 12.20
CA SER A 161 -3.19 -5.77 12.07
C SER A 161 -4.05 -6.16 10.87
N TRP A 162 -4.88 -7.19 11.04
CA TRP A 162 -5.82 -7.59 10.00
C TRP A 162 -6.81 -6.47 9.64
N GLU A 163 -7.18 -5.62 10.62
CA GLU A 163 -8.01 -4.43 10.41
C GLU A 163 -7.33 -3.45 9.43
N GLY A 164 -6.01 -3.26 9.58
CA GLY A 164 -5.21 -2.44 8.67
C GLY A 164 -5.18 -2.99 7.26
N HIS A 165 -5.12 -4.32 7.12
CA HIS A 165 -5.19 -4.99 5.82
C HIS A 165 -6.57 -4.81 5.15
N LEU A 166 -7.67 -4.99 5.90
CA LEU A 166 -9.01 -4.73 5.40
C LEU A 166 -9.21 -3.27 4.98
N CYS A 167 -8.77 -2.32 5.81
CA CYS A 167 -8.81 -0.89 5.48
C CYS A 167 -8.02 -0.59 4.20
N GLY A 168 -6.86 -1.24 4.03
CA GLY A 168 -6.06 -1.13 2.81
C GLY A 168 -6.81 -1.67 1.59
N ALA A 169 -7.31 -2.90 1.65
CA ALA A 169 -8.06 -3.51 0.56
C ALA A 169 -9.29 -2.67 0.17
N PHE A 170 -10.03 -2.18 1.15
CA PHE A 170 -11.16 -1.25 0.93
C PHE A 170 -10.71 0.02 0.20
N ALA A 171 -9.60 0.64 0.64
CA ALA A 171 -9.05 1.83 0.01
C ALA A 171 -8.69 1.57 -1.47
N GLY A 172 -8.08 0.43 -1.76
CA GLY A 172 -7.74 0.05 -3.14
C GLY A 172 -8.96 -0.11 -4.04
N ILE A 173 -10.00 -0.82 -3.56
CA ILE A 173 -11.26 -0.96 -4.29
C ILE A 173 -11.93 0.40 -4.49
N LEU A 174 -11.94 1.25 -3.48
CA LEU A 174 -12.52 2.59 -3.59
C LEU A 174 -11.80 3.42 -4.64
N VAL A 175 -10.46 3.48 -4.62
CA VAL A 175 -9.66 4.23 -5.60
C VAL A 175 -9.87 3.70 -7.02
N ALA A 176 -10.00 2.38 -7.21
CA ALA A 176 -10.27 1.78 -8.52
C ALA A 176 -11.63 2.22 -9.12
N ASN A 177 -12.59 2.59 -8.27
CA ASN A 177 -13.91 3.06 -8.68
C ASN A 177 -14.01 4.59 -8.83
N LEU A 178 -12.95 5.34 -8.50
CA LEU A 178 -12.96 6.80 -8.72
C LEU A 178 -12.88 7.11 -10.23
N PRO A 179 -13.58 8.17 -10.69
CA PRO A 179 -13.49 8.57 -12.10
C PRO A 179 -12.06 9.00 -12.44
N HIS A 180 -11.44 8.27 -13.33
CA HIS A 180 -10.08 8.55 -13.79
C HIS A 180 -10.10 9.81 -14.67
N GLN A 181 -9.24 10.76 -14.39
CA GLN A 181 -9.18 12.04 -15.15
C GLN A 181 -8.82 11.86 -16.65
N GLY A 182 -8.41 10.66 -17.06
CA GLY A 182 -8.08 10.33 -18.45
C GLY A 182 -9.27 9.90 -19.33
N SER A 183 -10.44 9.62 -18.76
CA SER A 183 -11.59 9.11 -19.55
C SER A 183 -12.43 10.20 -20.20
N SER A 184 -12.17 11.48 -19.94
CA SER A 184 -12.93 12.61 -20.50
C SER A 184 -12.45 13.11 -21.87
N LEU A 185 -11.36 12.59 -22.41
CA LEU A 185 -10.79 13.04 -23.71
C LEU A 185 -11.10 12.11 -24.91
N LEU A 186 -11.90 11.05 -24.70
CA LEU A 186 -12.28 10.11 -25.75
C LEU A 186 -13.81 9.86 -25.82
N ARG A 187 -14.62 10.90 -25.60
CA ARG A 187 -16.03 10.93 -25.98
C ARG A 187 -16.25 11.97 -27.05
#